data_dd90bdefc313bab344783e9d2c801d35
#
_entry.id   dd90bdefc313bab344783e9d2c801d35
#
_cell.length_a   1.000
_cell.length_b   1.000
_cell.length_c   1.000
_cell.angle_alpha   90.00
_cell.angle_beta   90.00
_cell.angle_gamma   90.00
#
_symmetry.space_group_name_H-M   'P 1'
#
loop_
_entity.id
_entity.type
_entity.pdbx_description
1 polymer ?
#
loop_
_entity_poly.entity_id
_entity_poly.type
_entity_poly.pdbx_seq_one_letter_code
_entity_poly.pdbx_strand_id
1 'polypeptide(L)'
;MKKYFIDEQETFAINTPADARVELMGWEEIPIVYVDNFYKNPDMVRKLALDLPTTSDPRILGGVTGSRVATFFDFRQIYPIWVEIAENVFNLRKEEQEKFEAAMFSTPFSVNVTQSQGRPDLPHIDLPSINSRGWAGVIYLNKGDECKGGTGFYTYNGHQINPKEHDGIWDKAYVSDSIGPWDLIHLAEMKYNRMIMYPATVMHTPYDKPGFFEGDTYRLAQVFFLPVV
;
A
#
# COMPACT_ATOMS: atom_id res chain seq x y z
N MET A 1 1.25 -22.54 18.52
CA MET A 1 0.92 -21.78 17.30
C MET A 1 -0.50 -22.19 16.87
N LYS A 2 -1.49 -21.29 16.94
CA LYS A 2 -2.84 -21.59 16.43
C LYS A 2 -2.71 -21.78 14.93
N LYS A 3 -3.03 -22.95 14.41
CA LYS A 3 -3.18 -23.16 12.97
C LYS A 3 -4.50 -22.49 12.56
N TYR A 4 -4.41 -21.43 11.77
CA TYR A 4 -5.58 -20.86 11.12
C TYR A 4 -5.90 -21.76 9.92
N PHE A 5 -6.99 -22.52 10.02
CA PHE A 5 -7.51 -23.27 8.88
C PHE A 5 -8.43 -22.33 8.11
N ILE A 6 -7.95 -21.84 7.00
CA ILE A 6 -8.74 -21.06 6.04
C ILE A 6 -8.71 -21.76 4.69
N ASP A 7 -9.76 -21.60 3.92
CA ASP A 7 -9.72 -21.87 2.49
C ASP A 7 -9.09 -20.64 1.81
N GLU A 8 -7.83 -20.77 1.44
CA GLU A 8 -7.06 -19.67 0.85
C GLU A 8 -7.61 -19.30 -0.53
N GLN A 9 -8.11 -20.27 -1.30
CA GLN A 9 -8.68 -20.02 -2.62
C GLN A 9 -9.99 -19.24 -2.53
N GLU A 10 -10.84 -19.58 -1.58
CA GLU A 10 -12.09 -18.86 -1.34
C GLU A 10 -11.80 -17.48 -0.72
N THR A 11 -10.93 -17.43 0.29
CA THR A 11 -10.63 -16.20 1.03
C THR A 11 -10.04 -15.12 0.13
N PHE A 12 -9.08 -15.48 -0.73
CA PHE A 12 -8.38 -14.53 -1.59
C PHE A 12 -8.89 -14.52 -3.04
N ALA A 13 -10.08 -15.07 -3.29
CA ALA A 13 -10.70 -14.99 -4.59
C ALA A 13 -10.94 -13.53 -5.00
N ILE A 14 -10.58 -13.20 -6.24
CA ILE A 14 -10.76 -11.86 -6.81
C ILE A 14 -11.93 -11.80 -7.79
N ASN A 15 -12.49 -10.61 -7.98
CA ASN A 15 -13.47 -10.36 -9.03
C ASN A 15 -12.78 -10.27 -10.40
N THR A 16 -13.39 -10.91 -11.41
CA THR A 16 -12.95 -10.84 -12.80
C THR A 16 -14.17 -10.64 -13.72
N PRO A 17 -14.17 -9.69 -14.64
CA PRO A 17 -13.16 -8.65 -14.83
C PRO A 17 -13.17 -7.68 -13.64
N ALA A 18 -12.00 -7.20 -13.24
CA ALA A 18 -11.92 -6.16 -12.25
C ALA A 18 -12.20 -4.80 -12.91
N ASP A 19 -12.93 -3.92 -12.21
CA ASP A 19 -13.12 -2.51 -12.61
C ASP A 19 -11.82 -1.75 -12.38
N ALA A 20 -10.90 -1.85 -13.34
CA ALA A 20 -9.62 -1.15 -13.28
C ALA A 20 -9.70 0.19 -13.99
N ARG A 21 -9.15 1.24 -13.36
CA ARG A 21 -8.95 2.55 -13.97
C ARG A 21 -7.56 3.06 -13.67
N VAL A 22 -7.00 3.83 -14.58
CA VAL A 22 -5.72 4.51 -14.43
C VAL A 22 -5.97 6.00 -14.27
N GLU A 23 -5.32 6.61 -13.29
CA GLU A 23 -5.23 8.05 -13.12
C GLU A 23 -3.76 8.49 -13.18
N LEU A 24 -3.51 9.73 -13.53
CA LEU A 24 -2.18 10.31 -13.61
C LEU A 24 -1.98 11.29 -12.44
N MET A 25 -0.89 11.12 -11.71
CA MET A 25 -0.59 11.91 -10.51
C MET A 25 0.41 13.01 -10.84
N GLY A 26 0.08 14.22 -10.38
CA GLY A 26 0.98 15.37 -10.49
C GLY A 26 1.29 15.78 -11.93
N TRP A 27 2.22 16.72 -12.08
CA TRP A 27 2.66 17.24 -13.36
C TRP A 27 3.56 16.25 -14.14
N GLU A 28 4.17 15.28 -13.46
CA GLU A 28 4.97 14.20 -14.06
C GLU A 28 4.10 13.09 -14.67
N GLU A 29 2.78 13.19 -14.53
CA GLU A 29 1.80 12.22 -15.06
C GLU A 29 2.10 10.78 -14.61
N ILE A 30 2.51 10.59 -13.35
CA ILE A 30 2.85 9.28 -12.79
C ILE A 30 1.58 8.41 -12.70
N PRO A 31 1.54 7.22 -13.31
CA PRO A 31 0.34 6.41 -13.30
C PRO A 31 0.09 5.77 -11.93
N ILE A 32 -1.18 5.80 -11.53
CA ILE A 32 -1.74 5.00 -10.42
C ILE A 32 -2.94 4.21 -10.93
N VAL A 33 -3.00 2.94 -10.56
CA VAL A 33 -4.11 2.05 -10.93
C VAL A 33 -5.01 1.85 -9.74
N TYR A 34 -6.31 1.93 -9.98
CA TYR A 34 -7.35 1.59 -9.02
C TYR A 34 -8.13 0.37 -9.50
N VAL A 35 -8.39 -0.55 -8.60
CA VAL A 35 -9.28 -1.69 -8.83
C VAL A 35 -10.30 -1.71 -7.69
N ASP A 36 -11.51 -1.25 -7.97
CA ASP A 36 -12.62 -1.32 -7.02
C ASP A 36 -13.21 -2.73 -6.99
N ASN A 37 -13.81 -3.10 -5.86
CA ASN A 37 -14.37 -4.45 -5.64
C ASN A 37 -13.36 -5.58 -5.92
N PHE A 38 -12.14 -5.43 -5.44
CA PHE A 38 -11.01 -6.31 -5.75
C PHE A 38 -11.26 -7.76 -5.33
N TYR A 39 -11.51 -8.02 -4.04
CA TYR A 39 -11.83 -9.37 -3.55
C TYR A 39 -13.31 -9.69 -3.75
N LYS A 40 -13.61 -10.99 -4.03
CA LYS A 40 -15.00 -11.50 -4.02
C LYS A 40 -15.58 -11.52 -2.61
N ASN A 41 -14.76 -11.90 -1.63
CA ASN A 41 -15.17 -12.06 -0.24
C ASN A 41 -14.34 -11.13 0.68
N PRO A 42 -14.42 -9.80 0.54
CA PRO A 42 -13.57 -8.88 1.28
C PRO A 42 -13.78 -8.96 2.81
N ASP A 43 -14.95 -9.39 3.26
CA ASP A 43 -15.25 -9.59 4.69
C ASP A 43 -14.44 -10.73 5.28
N MET A 44 -14.18 -11.79 4.51
CA MET A 44 -13.31 -12.89 4.95
C MET A 44 -11.89 -12.41 5.12
N VAL A 45 -11.37 -11.63 4.16
CA VAL A 45 -10.02 -11.05 4.22
C VAL A 45 -9.88 -10.08 5.40
N ARG A 46 -10.88 -9.20 5.60
CA ARG A 46 -10.91 -8.27 6.74
C ARG A 46 -10.94 -9.04 8.07
N LYS A 47 -11.81 -10.05 8.18
CA LYS A 47 -11.89 -10.89 9.38
C LYS A 47 -10.56 -11.58 9.66
N LEU A 48 -9.94 -12.18 8.65
CA LEU A 48 -8.63 -12.81 8.77
C LEU A 48 -7.59 -11.81 9.28
N ALA A 49 -7.53 -10.60 8.73
CA ALA A 49 -6.62 -9.55 9.15
C ALA A 49 -6.80 -9.16 10.63
N LEU A 50 -8.04 -9.15 11.13
CA LEU A 50 -8.35 -8.81 12.52
C LEU A 50 -8.12 -9.98 13.50
N ASP A 51 -8.25 -11.22 13.03
CA ASP A 51 -8.08 -12.42 13.86
C ASP A 51 -6.61 -12.84 14.01
N LEU A 52 -5.76 -12.45 13.08
CA LEU A 52 -4.34 -12.81 13.08
C LEU A 52 -3.56 -12.01 14.12
N PRO A 53 -2.55 -12.62 14.75
CA PRO A 53 -1.69 -11.90 15.68
C PRO A 53 -0.91 -10.81 14.95
N THR A 54 -0.91 -9.63 15.53
CA THR A 54 -0.09 -8.51 15.07
C THR A 54 1.24 -8.47 15.80
N THR A 55 2.23 -7.85 15.18
CA THR A 55 3.52 -7.55 15.77
C THR A 55 3.84 -6.06 15.63
N SER A 56 4.49 -5.49 16.62
CA SER A 56 5.09 -4.17 16.59
C SER A 56 6.63 -4.22 16.48
N ASP A 57 7.20 -5.39 16.14
CA ASP A 57 8.65 -5.55 15.96
C ASP A 57 9.12 -4.64 14.78
N PRO A 58 10.01 -3.67 15.03
CA PRO A 58 10.49 -2.73 13.99
C PRO A 58 11.12 -3.41 12.78
N ARG A 59 11.68 -4.63 12.96
CA ARG A 59 12.27 -5.40 11.86
C ARG A 59 11.22 -5.91 10.88
N ILE A 60 9.99 -6.11 11.35
CA ILE A 60 8.84 -6.56 10.56
C ILE A 60 8.05 -5.36 10.05
N LEU A 61 7.95 -4.30 10.85
CA LEU A 61 7.23 -3.07 10.47
C LEU A 61 7.91 -2.30 9.34
N GLY A 62 9.25 -2.40 9.22
CA GLY A 62 9.98 -1.66 8.19
C GLY A 62 9.87 -0.14 8.31
N GLY A 63 9.67 0.38 9.55
CA GLY A 63 9.51 1.80 9.81
C GLY A 63 8.07 2.33 9.81
N VAL A 64 7.09 1.48 9.52
CA VAL A 64 5.66 1.85 9.60
C VAL A 64 5.23 1.93 11.07
N THR A 65 4.44 2.94 11.41
CA THR A 65 3.85 3.08 12.76
C THR A 65 2.71 2.06 12.98
N GLY A 66 2.49 1.66 14.24
CA GLY A 66 1.42 0.74 14.63
C GLY A 66 1.84 -0.71 14.70
N SER A 67 0.98 -1.61 14.24
CA SER A 67 1.19 -3.06 14.24
C SER A 67 1.00 -3.62 12.84
N ARG A 68 1.62 -4.75 12.57
CA ARG A 68 1.48 -5.46 11.30
C ARG A 68 1.14 -6.92 11.52
N VAL A 69 0.17 -7.40 10.78
CA VAL A 69 0.03 -8.83 10.48
C VAL A 69 0.98 -9.14 9.35
N ALA A 70 1.79 -10.19 9.49
CA ALA A 70 2.64 -10.68 8.41
C ALA A 70 2.64 -12.20 8.46
N THR A 71 1.94 -12.84 7.53
CA THR A 71 1.78 -14.30 7.48
C THR A 71 1.81 -14.75 6.03
N PHE A 72 2.40 -15.91 5.79
CA PHE A 72 2.41 -16.50 4.46
C PHE A 72 1.15 -17.35 4.27
N PHE A 73 0.38 -17.00 3.27
CA PHE A 73 -0.73 -17.75 2.71
C PHE A 73 -0.54 -17.91 1.21
N ASP A 74 -1.18 -18.89 0.63
CA ASP A 74 -1.26 -19.02 -0.82
C ASP A 74 -2.38 -18.12 -1.38
N PHE A 75 -2.02 -16.92 -1.78
CA PHE A 75 -2.92 -15.99 -2.47
C PHE A 75 -2.47 -15.67 -3.90
N ARG A 76 -1.74 -16.61 -4.52
CA ARG A 76 -1.22 -16.49 -5.90
C ARG A 76 -2.30 -16.25 -6.94
N GLN A 77 -3.55 -16.55 -6.65
CA GLN A 77 -4.68 -16.27 -7.53
C GLN A 77 -4.88 -14.78 -7.84
N ILE A 78 -4.29 -13.88 -7.04
CA ILE A 78 -4.32 -12.45 -7.35
C ILE A 78 -3.20 -12.01 -8.30
N TYR A 79 -2.18 -12.85 -8.54
CA TYR A 79 -1.02 -12.50 -9.36
C TYR A 79 -1.36 -12.15 -10.82
N PRO A 80 -2.31 -12.85 -11.49
CA PRO A 80 -2.63 -12.52 -12.89
C PRO A 80 -3.01 -11.06 -13.08
N ILE A 81 -3.78 -10.47 -12.16
CA ILE A 81 -4.12 -9.04 -12.26
C ILE A 81 -2.92 -8.13 -12.04
N TRP A 82 -1.99 -8.51 -11.14
CA TRP A 82 -0.77 -7.72 -10.93
C TRP A 82 0.14 -7.77 -12.14
N VAL A 83 0.28 -8.93 -12.79
CA VAL A 83 1.03 -9.07 -14.05
C VAL A 83 0.40 -8.22 -15.13
N GLU A 84 -0.92 -8.33 -15.32
CA GLU A 84 -1.66 -7.56 -16.32
C GLU A 84 -1.48 -6.04 -16.12
N ILE A 85 -1.56 -5.56 -14.90
CA ILE A 85 -1.32 -4.14 -14.59
C ILE A 85 0.13 -3.77 -14.86
N ALA A 86 1.09 -4.59 -14.42
CA ALA A 86 2.51 -4.29 -14.57
C ALA A 86 2.92 -4.24 -16.05
N GLU A 87 2.38 -5.11 -16.88
CA GLU A 87 2.63 -5.14 -18.32
C GLU A 87 1.95 -3.98 -19.05
N ASN A 88 0.67 -3.77 -18.81
CA ASN A 88 -0.14 -2.85 -19.62
C ASN A 88 -0.04 -1.39 -19.18
N VAL A 89 0.19 -1.13 -17.88
CA VAL A 89 0.22 0.25 -17.34
C VAL A 89 1.65 0.69 -17.04
N PHE A 90 2.45 -0.19 -16.46
CA PHE A 90 3.79 0.17 -15.98
C PHE A 90 4.92 -0.32 -16.88
N ASN A 91 4.58 -0.91 -18.03
CA ASN A 91 5.56 -1.36 -19.02
C ASN A 91 6.61 -2.32 -18.39
N LEU A 92 6.12 -3.40 -17.75
CA LEU A 92 6.99 -4.46 -17.25
C LEU A 92 7.75 -5.08 -18.43
N ARG A 93 9.08 -5.01 -18.39
CA ARG A 93 9.93 -5.49 -19.46
C ARG A 93 10.13 -7.00 -19.34
N LYS A 94 10.35 -7.67 -20.45
CA LYS A 94 10.51 -9.13 -20.47
C LYS A 94 11.68 -9.62 -19.60
N GLU A 95 12.78 -8.90 -19.56
CA GLU A 95 13.94 -9.21 -18.72
C GLU A 95 13.70 -9.02 -17.21
N GLU A 96 12.61 -8.35 -16.84
CA GLU A 96 12.20 -8.12 -15.46
C GLU A 96 11.21 -9.16 -14.94
N GLN A 97 10.58 -9.94 -15.83
CA GLN A 97 9.50 -10.87 -15.48
C GLN A 97 9.89 -11.87 -14.39
N GLU A 98 11.06 -12.49 -14.49
CA GLU A 98 11.52 -13.46 -13.48
C GLU A 98 11.66 -12.83 -12.09
N LYS A 99 12.19 -11.61 -12.01
CA LYS A 99 12.31 -10.88 -10.74
C LYS A 99 10.94 -10.48 -10.19
N PHE A 100 10.05 -10.03 -11.07
CA PHE A 100 8.68 -9.69 -10.70
C PHE A 100 7.93 -10.92 -10.15
N GLU A 101 8.01 -12.07 -10.81
CA GLU A 101 7.44 -13.32 -10.33
C GLU A 101 8.04 -13.74 -8.98
N ALA A 102 9.36 -13.67 -8.83
CA ALA A 102 10.03 -13.98 -7.56
C ALA A 102 9.55 -13.07 -6.43
N ALA A 103 9.36 -11.78 -6.70
CA ALA A 103 8.81 -10.82 -5.75
C ALA A 103 7.37 -11.20 -5.36
N MET A 104 6.51 -11.54 -6.33
CA MET A 104 5.16 -12.01 -6.07
C MET A 104 5.13 -13.26 -5.18
N PHE A 105 5.98 -14.26 -5.47
CA PHE A 105 6.04 -15.50 -4.69
C PHE A 105 6.58 -15.30 -3.28
N SER A 106 7.37 -14.27 -3.04
CA SER A 106 7.94 -13.95 -1.72
C SER A 106 7.09 -12.95 -0.91
N THR A 107 6.05 -12.37 -1.52
CA THR A 107 5.20 -11.39 -0.86
C THR A 107 4.31 -12.04 0.19
N PRO A 108 4.42 -11.69 1.48
CA PRO A 108 3.51 -12.19 2.52
C PRO A 108 2.15 -11.49 2.45
N PHE A 109 1.14 -12.14 2.99
CA PHE A 109 -0.09 -11.44 3.39
C PHE A 109 0.26 -10.51 4.55
N SER A 110 0.34 -9.23 4.27
CA SER A 110 0.78 -8.21 5.21
C SER A 110 -0.28 -7.13 5.36
N VAL A 111 -0.81 -6.96 6.58
CA VAL A 111 -1.80 -5.93 6.90
C VAL A 111 -1.27 -5.00 7.97
N ASN A 112 -1.21 -3.72 7.66
CA ASN A 112 -0.93 -2.67 8.63
C ASN A 112 -2.20 -2.36 9.41
N VAL A 113 -2.08 -2.41 10.73
CA VAL A 113 -3.13 -2.09 11.71
C VAL A 113 -2.64 -0.88 12.49
N THR A 114 -3.09 0.30 12.11
CA THR A 114 -2.57 1.55 12.66
C THR A 114 -3.68 2.41 13.24
N GLN A 115 -3.34 3.18 14.27
CA GLN A 115 -4.19 4.25 14.82
C GLN A 115 -3.56 5.61 14.53
N SER A 116 -4.40 6.63 14.43
CA SER A 116 -3.95 8.01 14.35
C SER A 116 -3.25 8.39 15.66
N GLN A 117 -1.92 8.47 15.63
CA GLN A 117 -1.13 8.75 16.84
C GLN A 117 -0.69 10.22 16.93
N GLY A 118 -1.21 11.10 16.07
CA GLY A 118 -0.75 12.49 15.99
C GLY A 118 0.74 12.62 15.63
N ARG A 119 1.37 11.54 15.16
CA ARG A 119 2.72 11.54 14.63
C ARG A 119 2.65 11.44 13.10
N PRO A 120 3.41 12.26 12.40
CA PRO A 120 3.48 12.16 10.95
C PRO A 120 4.20 10.87 10.55
N ASP A 121 3.55 10.05 9.74
CA ASP A 121 4.27 9.18 8.83
C ASP A 121 4.78 10.07 7.72
N LEU A 122 6.09 10.24 7.62
CA LEU A 122 6.67 11.08 6.58
C LEU A 122 6.55 10.40 5.22
N PRO A 123 6.36 11.17 4.13
CA PRO A 123 6.42 10.62 2.80
C PRO A 123 7.73 9.87 2.59
N HIS A 124 7.64 8.68 2.03
CA HIS A 124 8.76 7.79 1.78
C HIS A 124 8.61 7.07 0.44
N ILE A 125 9.68 6.48 -0.02
CA ILE A 125 9.67 5.53 -1.12
C ILE A 125 9.90 4.11 -0.56
N ASP A 126 9.31 3.12 -1.19
CA ASP A 126 9.41 1.72 -0.76
C ASP A 126 10.66 1.01 -1.27
N LEU A 127 11.38 1.62 -2.19
CA LEU A 127 12.62 1.10 -2.78
C LEU A 127 13.85 1.86 -2.25
N PRO A 128 15.04 1.27 -2.34
CA PRO A 128 16.26 1.88 -1.81
C PRO A 128 16.69 3.16 -2.54
N SER A 129 16.25 3.36 -3.79
CA SER A 129 16.58 4.52 -4.60
C SER A 129 15.43 4.89 -5.52
N ILE A 130 15.32 6.18 -5.88
CA ILE A 130 14.39 6.67 -6.91
C ILE A 130 14.70 6.09 -8.31
N ASN A 131 15.92 5.58 -8.51
CA ASN A 131 16.32 4.92 -9.75
C ASN A 131 16.01 3.41 -9.75
N SER A 132 15.55 2.87 -8.63
CA SER A 132 15.11 1.49 -8.56
C SER A 132 13.79 1.31 -9.30
N ARG A 133 13.48 0.06 -9.64
CA ARG A 133 12.25 -0.27 -10.34
C ARG A 133 11.45 -1.30 -9.57
N GLY A 134 10.17 -1.08 -9.48
CA GLY A 134 9.23 -1.94 -8.79
C GLY A 134 7.92 -1.23 -8.48
N TRP A 135 7.00 -1.97 -7.94
CA TRP A 135 5.66 -1.49 -7.63
C TRP A 135 5.28 -1.79 -6.19
N ALA A 136 4.43 -0.96 -5.67
CA ALA A 136 3.80 -1.17 -4.38
C ALA A 136 2.29 -1.02 -4.53
N GLY A 137 1.57 -1.54 -3.58
CA GLY A 137 0.13 -1.36 -3.56
C GLY A 137 -0.49 -1.59 -2.22
N VAL A 138 -1.73 -1.13 -2.16
CA VAL A 138 -2.55 -1.15 -0.95
C VAL A 138 -3.94 -1.66 -1.29
N ILE A 139 -4.48 -2.55 -0.44
CA ILE A 139 -5.88 -2.93 -0.48
C ILE A 139 -6.51 -2.47 0.83
N TYR A 140 -7.52 -1.59 0.73
CA TYR A 140 -8.18 -1.03 1.92
C TYR A 140 -9.25 -1.98 2.44
N LEU A 141 -9.20 -2.24 3.75
CA LEU A 141 -10.08 -3.19 4.45
C LEU A 141 -11.01 -2.52 5.48
N ASN A 142 -11.00 -1.19 5.57
CA ASN A 142 -11.96 -0.43 6.37
C ASN A 142 -13.34 -0.41 5.71
N LYS A 143 -14.43 -0.39 6.51
CA LYS A 143 -15.81 -0.44 6.03
C LYS A 143 -16.61 0.79 6.41
N GLY A 144 -17.53 1.20 5.53
CA GLY A 144 -18.48 2.27 5.83
C GLY A 144 -17.81 3.54 6.33
N ASP A 145 -18.24 4.02 7.48
CA ASP A 145 -17.75 5.25 8.11
C ASP A 145 -16.31 5.15 8.64
N GLU A 146 -15.73 3.93 8.68
CA GLU A 146 -14.32 3.76 8.95
C GLU A 146 -13.43 4.13 7.75
N CYS A 147 -13.98 4.23 6.53
CA CYS A 147 -13.24 4.64 5.34
C CYS A 147 -12.92 6.12 5.40
N LYS A 148 -11.78 6.46 6.00
CA LYS A 148 -11.27 7.82 6.13
C LYS A 148 -9.86 7.91 5.59
N GLY A 149 -9.50 9.07 5.01
CA GLY A 149 -8.15 9.27 4.46
C GLY A 149 -7.86 8.40 3.25
N GLY A 150 -6.70 7.74 3.25
CA GLY A 150 -6.25 6.93 2.14
C GLY A 150 -4.73 6.81 2.06
N THR A 151 -4.19 7.02 0.85
CA THR A 151 -2.75 7.14 0.59
C THR A 151 -2.49 8.46 -0.11
N GLY A 152 -1.73 9.34 0.51
CA GLY A 152 -1.28 10.59 -0.09
C GLY A 152 0.02 10.38 -0.85
N PHE A 153 0.13 11.01 -2.02
CA PHE A 153 1.32 11.05 -2.85
C PHE A 153 1.87 12.46 -2.90
N TYR A 154 3.18 12.59 -2.79
CA TYR A 154 3.81 13.88 -2.54
C TYR A 154 5.00 14.14 -3.46
N THR A 155 5.33 15.43 -3.60
CA THR A 155 6.65 15.91 -4.03
C THR A 155 7.28 16.74 -2.92
N TYR A 156 8.59 16.87 -2.96
CA TYR A 156 9.36 17.76 -2.09
C TYR A 156 9.96 18.89 -2.94
N ASN A 157 9.53 20.12 -2.73
CA ASN A 157 9.86 21.25 -3.62
C ASN A 157 9.60 20.93 -5.10
N GLY A 158 8.49 20.24 -5.40
CA GLY A 158 8.11 19.87 -6.76
C GLY A 158 8.83 18.66 -7.36
N HIS A 159 9.64 17.93 -6.59
CA HIS A 159 10.43 16.80 -7.09
C HIS A 159 10.16 15.50 -6.32
N GLN A 160 10.30 14.37 -7.02
CA GLN A 160 10.42 13.06 -6.37
C GLN A 160 11.86 12.91 -5.87
N ILE A 161 12.03 12.59 -4.60
CA ILE A 161 13.33 12.39 -3.97
C ILE A 161 13.32 11.12 -3.12
N ASN A 162 14.51 10.65 -2.73
CA ASN A 162 14.61 9.69 -1.64
C ASN A 162 14.84 10.45 -0.33
N PRO A 163 13.87 10.55 0.58
CA PRO A 163 14.04 11.31 1.81
C PRO A 163 15.21 10.85 2.69
N LYS A 164 15.63 9.59 2.55
CA LYS A 164 16.77 9.03 3.32
C LYS A 164 18.12 9.59 2.87
N GLU A 165 18.18 10.17 1.68
CA GLU A 165 19.41 10.78 1.11
C GLU A 165 19.53 12.27 1.41
N HIS A 166 18.57 12.85 2.14
CA HIS A 166 18.52 14.27 2.44
C HIS A 166 18.45 14.52 3.95
N ASP A 167 19.49 15.10 4.52
CA ASP A 167 19.54 15.49 5.92
C ASP A 167 18.51 16.60 6.22
N GLY A 168 17.85 16.51 7.38
CA GLY A 168 16.93 17.54 7.87
C GLY A 168 15.52 17.51 7.30
N ILE A 169 15.19 16.66 6.33
CA ILE A 169 13.83 16.50 5.79
C ILE A 169 12.86 15.98 6.88
N TRP A 170 13.38 15.22 7.83
CA TRP A 170 12.62 14.54 8.88
C TRP A 170 12.15 15.46 10.02
N ASP A 171 12.50 16.75 9.97
CA ASP A 171 12.14 17.69 11.01
C ASP A 171 10.68 18.17 10.88
N LYS A 172 9.76 17.48 11.53
CA LYS A 172 8.58 18.06 12.21
C LYS A 172 7.28 18.29 11.45
N ALA A 173 7.06 17.81 10.26
CA ALA A 173 5.77 18.07 9.64
C ALA A 173 4.85 16.85 9.70
N TYR A 174 3.69 17.01 10.33
CA TYR A 174 2.53 16.18 10.04
C TYR A 174 2.12 16.47 8.59
N VAL A 175 2.31 15.49 7.72
CA VAL A 175 2.09 15.67 6.27
C VAL A 175 0.81 14.95 5.87
N SER A 176 -0.35 15.56 6.13
CA SER A 176 -1.60 15.10 5.51
C SER A 176 -1.99 15.97 4.32
N ASP A 177 -1.68 17.26 4.40
CA ASP A 177 -1.94 18.24 3.34
C ASP A 177 -0.60 18.80 2.85
N SER A 178 -0.61 19.67 1.83
CA SER A 178 0.59 20.41 1.43
C SER A 178 1.07 21.30 2.56
N ILE A 179 2.28 21.05 3.08
CA ILE A 179 2.89 21.81 4.19
C ILE A 179 4.36 22.07 3.91
N GLY A 180 4.75 23.35 3.90
CA GLY A 180 6.12 23.75 3.67
C GLY A 180 6.62 23.27 2.30
N PRO A 181 7.70 22.49 2.23
CA PRO A 181 8.22 21.99 0.97
C PRO A 181 7.49 20.75 0.42
N TRP A 182 6.51 20.22 1.16
CA TRP A 182 5.73 19.05 0.78
C TRP A 182 4.46 19.47 0.03
N ASP A 183 4.32 19.03 -1.20
CA ASP A 183 3.12 19.21 -2.00
C ASP A 183 2.39 17.88 -2.14
N LEU A 184 1.14 17.83 -1.69
CA LEU A 184 0.24 16.72 -1.96
C LEU A 184 -0.19 16.79 -3.43
N ILE A 185 0.34 15.90 -4.25
CA ILE A 185 0.05 15.87 -5.70
C ILE A 185 -1.15 14.97 -6.04
N HIS A 186 -1.47 14.02 -5.17
CA HIS A 186 -2.61 13.13 -5.36
C HIS A 186 -3.04 12.48 -4.05
N LEU A 187 -4.34 12.25 -3.89
CA LEU A 187 -4.92 11.48 -2.79
C LEU A 187 -5.70 10.29 -3.34
N ALA A 188 -5.19 9.09 -3.13
CA ALA A 188 -5.95 7.88 -3.34
C ALA A 188 -6.87 7.64 -2.13
N GLU A 189 -8.11 8.09 -2.23
CA GLU A 189 -9.08 7.97 -1.15
C GLU A 189 -9.38 6.51 -0.80
N MET A 190 -9.44 6.25 0.51
CA MET A 190 -9.81 4.94 1.04
C MET A 190 -11.25 4.60 0.66
N LYS A 191 -11.41 3.42 0.08
CA LYS A 191 -12.70 2.79 -0.16
C LYS A 191 -12.59 1.31 0.15
N TYR A 192 -13.59 0.77 0.84
CA TYR A 192 -13.61 -0.65 1.17
C TYR A 192 -13.41 -1.53 -0.07
N ASN A 193 -12.52 -2.49 0.02
CA ASN A 193 -12.21 -3.43 -1.06
C ASN A 193 -11.65 -2.77 -2.35
N ARG A 194 -11.01 -1.60 -2.20
CA ARG A 194 -10.24 -0.96 -3.28
C ARG A 194 -8.79 -1.36 -3.18
N MET A 195 -8.25 -1.86 -4.27
CA MET A 195 -6.82 -2.01 -4.48
C MET A 195 -6.28 -0.80 -5.26
N ILE A 196 -5.14 -0.28 -4.84
CA ILE A 196 -4.33 0.65 -5.63
C ILE A 196 -2.95 0.05 -5.90
N MET A 197 -2.37 0.34 -7.07
CA MET A 197 -1.00 -0.04 -7.43
C MET A 197 -0.31 1.14 -8.09
N TYR A 198 0.95 1.38 -7.70
CA TYR A 198 1.73 2.54 -8.13
C TYR A 198 3.23 2.22 -8.14
N PRO A 199 4.08 3.02 -8.84
CA PRO A 199 5.53 2.85 -8.78
C PRO A 199 6.05 3.05 -7.35
N ALA A 200 6.79 2.08 -6.84
CA ALA A 200 7.28 2.08 -5.45
C ALA A 200 8.34 3.15 -5.15
N THR A 201 8.76 3.89 -6.18
CA THR A 201 9.67 5.04 -6.10
C THR A 201 8.96 6.39 -5.92
N VAL A 202 7.62 6.40 -5.95
CA VAL A 202 6.85 7.63 -5.71
C VAL A 202 6.73 7.87 -4.21
N MET A 203 7.04 9.09 -3.79
CA MET A 203 6.88 9.48 -2.38
C MET A 203 5.42 9.42 -1.97
N HIS A 204 5.15 8.65 -0.94
CA HIS A 204 3.80 8.45 -0.41
C HIS A 204 3.80 8.23 1.10
N THR A 205 2.65 8.42 1.70
CA THR A 205 2.40 8.09 3.11
C THR A 205 0.91 7.80 3.34
N PRO A 206 0.53 7.09 4.41
CA PRO A 206 -0.86 7.06 4.86
C PRO A 206 -1.38 8.49 5.03
N TYR A 207 -2.47 8.81 4.32
CA TYR A 207 -3.16 10.08 4.52
C TYR A 207 -4.08 9.94 5.73
N ASP A 208 -3.56 10.36 6.87
CA ASP A 208 -4.18 10.22 8.18
C ASP A 208 -4.24 11.57 8.89
N LYS A 209 -5.34 11.86 9.54
CA LYS A 209 -5.56 13.08 10.32
C LYS A 209 -6.00 12.73 11.74
N PRO A 210 -5.74 13.59 12.72
CA PRO A 210 -6.33 13.45 14.05
C PRO A 210 -7.86 13.25 13.97
N GLY A 211 -8.38 12.29 14.71
CA GLY A 211 -9.79 11.93 14.68
C GLY A 211 -10.22 10.91 13.64
N PHE A 212 -9.29 10.43 12.78
CA PHE A 212 -9.63 9.42 11.78
C PHE A 212 -9.68 8.00 12.36
N PHE A 213 -8.61 7.58 13.05
CA PHE A 213 -8.46 6.22 13.55
C PHE A 213 -8.09 6.27 15.03
N GLU A 214 -9.08 6.52 15.88
CA GLU A 214 -8.94 6.68 17.34
C GLU A 214 -9.83 5.69 18.09
N GLY A 215 -9.55 5.46 19.36
CA GLY A 215 -10.28 4.53 20.20
C GLY A 215 -10.18 3.10 19.69
N ASP A 216 -11.32 2.50 19.33
CA ASP A 216 -11.40 1.13 18.83
C ASP A 216 -11.35 1.06 17.28
N THR A 217 -11.11 2.18 16.62
CA THR A 217 -10.98 2.24 15.17
C THR A 217 -9.52 2.18 14.72
N TYR A 218 -9.26 1.44 13.65
CA TYR A 218 -7.92 1.25 13.09
C TYR A 218 -7.96 1.45 11.59
N ARG A 219 -6.90 2.00 11.04
CA ARG A 219 -6.64 1.92 9.60
C ARG A 219 -6.17 0.50 9.30
N LEU A 220 -6.90 -0.18 8.44
CA LEU A 220 -6.61 -1.55 7.99
C LEU A 220 -6.23 -1.50 6.51
N ALA A 221 -4.96 -1.72 6.23
CA ALA A 221 -4.44 -1.67 4.88
C ALA A 221 -3.53 -2.87 4.62
N GLN A 222 -3.98 -3.76 3.74
CA GLN A 222 -3.09 -4.80 3.21
C GLN A 222 -2.10 -4.13 2.26
N VAL A 223 -0.82 -4.46 2.40
CA VAL A 223 0.26 -3.89 1.59
C VAL A 223 1.02 -5.00 0.87
N PHE A 224 1.52 -4.69 -0.31
CA PHE A 224 2.39 -5.57 -1.08
C PHE A 224 3.48 -4.77 -1.78
N PHE A 225 4.63 -5.43 -1.99
CA PHE A 225 5.81 -4.82 -2.59
C PHE A 225 6.36 -5.76 -3.66
N LEU A 226 6.58 -5.26 -4.85
CA LEU A 226 7.01 -6.01 -6.02
C LEU A 226 8.26 -5.37 -6.63
N PRO A 227 9.42 -5.45 -5.94
CA PRO A 227 10.67 -4.93 -6.47
C PRO A 227 11.17 -5.81 -7.62
N VAL A 228 11.69 -5.20 -8.67
CA VAL A 228 12.31 -5.90 -9.81
C VAL A 228 13.76 -5.51 -10.04
N VAL A 229 14.24 -4.46 -9.37
CA VAL A 229 15.66 -4.01 -9.39
C VAL A 229 16.02 -3.44 -8.04
#